data_57e02af83e336714df43dad417f7f549
#
_entry.id   57e02af83e336714df43dad417f7f549
#
_cell.length_a   1.000
_cell.length_b   1.000
_cell.length_c   1.000
_cell.angle_alpha   90.00
_cell.angle_beta   90.00
_cell.angle_gamma   90.00
#
_symmetry.space_group_name_H-M   'P 1'
#
loop_
_entity.id
_entity.type
_entity.pdbx_description
1 polymer ?
#
loop_
_entity_poly.entity_id
_entity_poly.type
_entity_poly.pdbx_seq_one_letter_code
_entity_poly.pdbx_strand_id
1 'polypeptide(L)'
;LGMHSFLNVQRYFPGYFKHCIFLSVGVVDSASFKGAKEIENLRRETERDLVRYVEFARGNGFAAEHHLAVGNDLLDELFGLCRKVREDWDRPIFFMSKLVFPKENALNRLLHNQTPFALQRRLQMEGMHSVIMPIQAEI
;
A
#
# COMPACT_ATOMS: atom_id res chain seq x y z
N LEU A 1 3.60 1.64 8.68
CA LEU A 1 3.97 0.53 7.78
C LEU A 1 4.49 1.04 6.44
N GLY A 2 3.83 2.01 5.84
CA GLY A 2 4.26 2.59 4.57
C GLY A 2 5.66 3.17 4.60
N MET A 3 6.02 3.82 5.70
CA MET A 3 7.36 4.39 5.87
C MET A 3 8.43 3.30 5.94
N HIS A 4 8.16 2.22 6.67
CA HIS A 4 9.07 1.08 6.74
C HIS A 4 9.25 0.41 5.38
N SER A 5 8.18 0.29 4.61
CA SER A 5 8.24 -0.25 3.25
C SER A 5 9.15 0.59 2.37
N PHE A 6 8.97 1.91 2.39
CA PHE A 6 9.79 2.82 1.61
C PHE A 6 11.26 2.72 2.00
N LEU A 7 11.57 2.72 3.30
CA LEU A 7 12.95 2.63 3.77
C LEU A 7 13.59 1.29 3.38
N ASN A 8 12.84 0.19 3.43
CA ASN A 8 13.35 -1.11 3.00
C ASN A 8 13.67 -1.11 1.51
N VAL A 9 12.81 -0.53 0.68
CA VAL A 9 13.08 -0.44 -0.76
C VAL A 9 14.38 0.33 -1.00
N GLN A 10 14.60 1.43 -0.29
CA GLN A 10 15.84 2.20 -0.41
C GLN A 10 17.06 1.41 0.03
N ARG A 11 16.94 0.61 1.09
CA ARG A 11 18.04 -0.18 1.61
C ARG A 11 18.47 -1.27 0.63
N TYR A 12 17.52 -1.96 0.02
CA TYR A 12 17.82 -3.10 -0.85
C TYR A 12 18.04 -2.72 -2.30
N PHE A 13 17.54 -1.57 -2.74
CA PHE A 13 17.67 -1.08 -4.10
C PHE A 13 18.16 0.38 -4.12
N PRO A 14 19.34 0.66 -3.53
CA PRO A 14 19.79 2.05 -3.39
C PRO A 14 20.02 2.70 -4.74
N GLY A 15 19.41 3.86 -4.94
CA GLY A 15 19.58 4.65 -6.15
C GLY A 15 18.92 4.11 -7.40
N TYR A 16 18.19 3.00 -7.29
CA TYR A 16 17.57 2.35 -8.45
C TYR A 16 16.28 3.06 -8.88
N PHE A 17 15.44 3.38 -7.91
CA PHE A 17 14.16 4.04 -8.17
C PHE A 17 14.27 5.53 -7.89
N LYS A 18 13.68 6.36 -8.76
CA LYS A 18 13.72 7.82 -8.62
C LYS A 18 12.35 8.43 -8.45
N HIS A 19 11.31 7.68 -8.74
CA HIS A 19 9.93 8.12 -8.60
C HIS A 19 9.16 7.10 -7.77
N CYS A 20 8.44 7.59 -6.75
CA CYS A 20 7.66 6.76 -5.85
C CYS A 20 6.20 7.17 -5.89
N ILE A 21 5.32 6.18 -5.95
CA ILE A 21 3.89 6.40 -5.87
C ILE A 21 3.36 5.60 -4.68
N PHE A 22 2.77 6.31 -3.73
CA PHE A 22 2.18 5.67 -2.55
C PHE A 22 0.70 5.44 -2.79
N LEU A 23 0.25 4.20 -2.55
CA LEU A 23 -1.14 3.80 -2.72
C LEU A 23 -1.72 3.40 -1.38
N SER A 24 -2.92 3.85 -1.09
CA SER A 24 -3.63 3.45 0.11
C SER A 24 -5.13 3.45 -0.10
N VAL A 25 -5.82 2.64 0.67
CA VAL A 25 -7.27 2.50 0.63
C VAL A 25 -7.83 2.73 2.02
N GLY A 26 -8.79 3.64 2.12
CA GLY A 26 -9.62 3.78 3.30
C GLY A 26 -10.75 2.75 3.23
N VAL A 27 -10.73 1.77 4.12
CA VAL A 27 -11.72 0.70 4.10
C VAL A 27 -12.94 1.10 4.92
N VAL A 28 -14.11 1.08 4.28
CA VAL A 28 -15.39 1.35 4.92
C VAL A 28 -15.96 0.05 5.44
N ASP A 29 -16.29 0.02 6.73
CA ASP A 29 -17.03 -1.09 7.30
C ASP A 29 -18.52 -0.90 7.00
N SER A 30 -19.04 -1.68 6.06
CA SER A 30 -20.43 -1.57 5.65
C SER A 30 -21.42 -1.90 6.77
N ALA A 31 -20.99 -2.69 7.77
CA ALA A 31 -21.83 -3.04 8.91
C ALA A 31 -22.03 -1.88 9.89
N SER A 32 -21.06 -0.95 9.95
CA SER A 32 -21.11 0.22 10.83
C SER A 32 -21.19 1.54 10.07
N PHE A 33 -21.55 1.49 8.80
CA PHE A 33 -21.60 2.67 7.94
C PHE A 33 -22.64 3.68 8.42
N LYS A 34 -22.21 4.92 8.62
CA LYS A 34 -23.05 6.00 9.18
C LYS A 34 -23.27 7.16 8.22
N GLY A 35 -22.93 7.04 6.95
CA GLY A 35 -23.25 8.02 5.93
C GLY A 35 -22.05 8.73 5.30
N ALA A 36 -22.35 9.72 4.47
CA ALA A 36 -21.35 10.40 3.64
C ALA A 36 -20.27 11.13 4.44
N LYS A 37 -20.60 11.63 5.64
CA LYS A 37 -19.62 12.32 6.48
C LYS A 37 -18.51 11.39 6.96
N GLU A 38 -18.85 10.14 7.26
CA GLU A 38 -17.87 9.14 7.68
C GLU A 38 -16.91 8.81 6.54
N ILE A 39 -17.42 8.69 5.32
CA ILE A 39 -16.59 8.48 4.13
C ILE A 39 -15.62 9.64 3.94
N GLU A 40 -16.11 10.87 4.06
CA GLU A 40 -15.28 12.06 3.89
C GLU A 40 -14.17 12.13 4.96
N ASN A 41 -14.49 11.79 6.21
CA ASN A 41 -13.50 11.76 7.28
C ASN A 41 -12.45 10.70 7.02
N LEU A 42 -12.86 9.52 6.57
CA LEU A 42 -11.94 8.42 6.26
C LEU A 42 -11.01 8.78 5.09
N ARG A 43 -11.56 9.42 4.05
CA ARG A 43 -10.75 9.90 2.93
C ARG A 43 -9.70 10.90 3.41
N ARG A 44 -10.10 11.82 4.25
CA ARG A 44 -9.21 12.87 4.77
C ARG A 44 -8.09 12.29 5.63
N GLU A 45 -8.40 11.32 6.48
CA GLU A 45 -7.40 10.65 7.30
C GLU A 45 -6.40 9.85 6.45
N THR A 46 -6.91 9.12 5.46
CA THR A 46 -6.08 8.34 4.55
C THR A 46 -5.14 9.25 3.75
N GLU A 47 -5.67 10.37 3.26
CA GLU A 47 -4.87 11.34 2.51
C GLU A 47 -3.79 11.97 3.38
N ARG A 48 -4.10 12.27 4.64
CA ARG A 48 -3.13 12.85 5.57
C ARG A 48 -1.90 11.97 5.72
N ASP A 49 -2.10 10.67 5.87
CA ASP A 49 -1.00 9.73 6.00
C ASP A 49 -0.18 9.65 4.71
N LEU A 50 -0.86 9.64 3.56
CA LEU A 50 -0.18 9.58 2.27
C LEU A 50 0.64 10.84 1.99
N VAL A 51 0.13 12.01 2.35
CA VAL A 51 0.85 13.28 2.20
C VAL A 51 2.16 13.24 3.00
N ARG A 52 2.12 12.69 4.21
CA ARG A 52 3.33 12.55 5.04
C ARG A 52 4.37 11.66 4.37
N TYR A 53 3.96 10.57 3.76
CA TYR A 53 4.88 9.69 3.03
C TYR A 53 5.48 10.40 1.81
N VAL A 54 4.67 11.13 1.05
CA VAL A 54 5.13 11.88 -0.11
C VAL A 54 6.15 12.94 0.29
N GLU A 55 5.86 13.70 1.36
CA GLU A 55 6.77 14.73 1.85
C GLU A 55 8.10 14.13 2.30
N PHE A 56 8.06 13.00 2.98
CA PHE A 56 9.26 12.30 3.40
C PHE A 56 10.10 11.85 2.20
N ALA A 57 9.45 11.26 1.20
CA ALA A 57 10.15 10.79 0.00
C ALA A 57 10.78 11.97 -0.76
N ARG A 58 10.04 13.07 -0.91
CA ARG A 58 10.57 14.28 -1.57
C ARG A 58 11.74 14.86 -0.81
N GLY A 59 11.70 14.84 0.53
CA GLY A 59 12.80 15.28 1.37
C GLY A 59 14.05 14.43 1.20
N ASN A 60 13.91 13.21 0.70
CA ASN A 60 15.03 12.31 0.42
C ASN A 60 15.42 12.28 -1.06
N GLY A 61 14.96 13.25 -1.84
CA GLY A 61 15.39 13.43 -3.22
C GLY A 61 14.58 12.67 -4.26
N PHE A 62 13.41 12.13 -3.89
CA PHE A 62 12.55 11.41 -4.82
C PHE A 62 11.46 12.30 -5.38
N ALA A 63 11.10 12.10 -6.65
CA ALA A 63 9.82 12.54 -7.13
C ALA A 63 8.76 11.61 -6.53
N ALA A 64 7.70 12.15 -5.99
CA ALA A 64 6.71 11.33 -5.30
C ALA A 64 5.31 11.90 -5.45
N GLU A 65 4.35 11.00 -5.50
CA GLU A 65 2.93 11.32 -5.52
C GLU A 65 2.15 10.22 -4.83
N HIS A 66 0.86 10.41 -4.66
CA HIS A 66 0.00 9.41 -4.05
C HIS A 66 -1.32 9.29 -4.78
N HIS A 67 -1.94 8.13 -4.63
CA HIS A 67 -3.33 7.89 -5.02
C HIS A 67 -4.04 7.18 -3.88
N LEU A 68 -5.30 7.50 -3.69
CA LEU A 68 -6.11 6.85 -2.68
C LEU A 68 -7.46 6.45 -3.25
N ALA A 69 -8.07 5.48 -2.61
CA ALA A 69 -9.45 5.10 -2.86
C ALA A 69 -10.14 4.85 -1.52
N VAL A 70 -11.44 4.91 -1.52
CA VAL A 70 -12.26 4.59 -0.35
C VAL A 70 -13.33 3.60 -0.82
N GLY A 71 -13.43 2.48 -0.13
CA GLY A 71 -14.39 1.46 -0.48
C GLY A 71 -14.48 0.38 0.59
N ASN A 72 -15.33 -0.60 0.37
CA ASN A 72 -15.53 -1.68 1.31
C ASN A 72 -14.72 -2.94 1.00
N ASP A 73 -14.13 -3.04 -0.17
CA ASP A 73 -13.30 -4.18 -0.57
C ASP A 73 -11.87 -3.73 -0.82
N LEU A 74 -11.01 -4.01 0.16
CA LEU A 74 -9.61 -3.58 0.11
C LEU A 74 -8.88 -4.08 -1.13
N LEU A 75 -9.06 -5.36 -1.46
CA LEU A 75 -8.33 -5.97 -2.57
C LEU A 75 -8.74 -5.37 -3.92
N ASP A 76 -10.05 -5.22 -4.14
CA ASP A 76 -10.55 -4.63 -5.38
C ASP A 76 -10.11 -3.19 -5.55
N GLU A 77 -10.14 -2.41 -4.48
CA GLU A 77 -9.73 -1.01 -4.53
C GLU A 77 -8.22 -0.87 -4.77
N LEU A 78 -7.40 -1.68 -4.10
CA LEU A 78 -5.96 -1.69 -4.34
C LEU A 78 -5.63 -2.08 -5.77
N PHE A 79 -6.29 -3.12 -6.28
CA PHE A 79 -6.08 -3.56 -7.65
C PHE A 79 -6.44 -2.46 -8.65
N GLY A 80 -7.54 -1.75 -8.42
CA GLY A 80 -7.93 -0.61 -9.24
C GLY A 80 -6.89 0.50 -9.26
N LEU A 81 -6.30 0.81 -8.10
CA LEU A 81 -5.22 1.81 -8.02
C LEU A 81 -3.98 1.35 -8.78
N CYS A 82 -3.62 0.08 -8.69
CA CYS A 82 -2.47 -0.46 -9.42
C CYS A 82 -2.68 -0.38 -10.93
N ARG A 83 -3.88 -0.68 -11.41
CA ARG A 83 -4.20 -0.56 -12.84
C ARG A 83 -4.09 0.87 -13.31
N LYS A 84 -4.53 1.82 -12.51
CA LYS A 84 -4.40 3.24 -12.81
C LYS A 84 -2.95 3.67 -12.93
N VAL A 85 -2.09 3.21 -12.03
CA VAL A 85 -0.65 3.48 -12.10
C VAL A 85 -0.07 2.94 -13.39
N ARG A 86 -0.45 1.72 -13.78
CA ARG A 86 0.07 1.11 -15.01
C ARG A 86 -0.36 1.90 -16.26
N GLU A 87 -1.53 2.50 -16.24
CA GLU A 87 -1.96 3.34 -17.37
C GLU A 87 -1.07 4.57 -17.55
N ASP A 88 -0.56 5.12 -16.45
CA ASP A 88 0.25 6.35 -16.48
C ASP A 88 1.74 6.09 -16.57
N TRP A 89 2.21 4.93 -16.15
CA TRP A 89 3.63 4.61 -16.03
C TRP A 89 3.95 3.30 -16.72
N ASP A 90 5.08 3.30 -17.45
CA ASP A 90 5.58 2.10 -18.10
C ASP A 90 6.34 1.24 -17.09
N ARG A 91 5.96 -0.02 -16.98
CA ARG A 91 6.64 -1.03 -16.17
C ARG A 91 6.82 -0.66 -14.69
N PRO A 92 5.75 -0.32 -13.97
CA PRO A 92 5.85 -0.10 -12.54
C PRO A 92 6.12 -1.40 -11.80
N ILE A 93 6.81 -1.30 -10.66
CA ILE A 93 6.97 -2.41 -9.73
C ILE A 93 6.25 -2.06 -8.44
N PHE A 94 5.35 -2.93 -8.01
CA PHE A 94 4.56 -2.71 -6.81
C PHE A 94 5.20 -3.39 -5.63
N PHE A 95 5.52 -2.62 -4.59
CA PHE A 95 6.11 -3.13 -3.36
C PHE A 95 5.04 -3.18 -2.29
N MET A 96 4.93 -4.34 -1.67
CA MET A 96 4.00 -4.58 -0.57
C MET A 96 4.76 -5.09 0.63
N SER A 97 4.21 -4.89 1.82
CA SER A 97 4.84 -5.35 3.03
C SER A 97 4.00 -6.42 3.71
N LYS A 98 4.71 -7.39 4.26
CA LYS A 98 4.15 -8.45 5.08
C LYS A 98 4.67 -8.25 6.50
N LEU A 99 3.76 -8.11 7.47
CA LEU A 99 4.17 -8.06 8.87
C LEU A 99 4.54 -9.46 9.35
N VAL A 100 5.72 -9.57 9.96
CA VAL A 100 6.22 -10.81 10.54
C VAL A 100 6.31 -10.64 12.06
N PHE A 101 5.62 -11.50 12.80
CA PHE A 101 5.60 -11.45 14.25
C PHE A 101 6.54 -12.50 14.81
N PRO A 102 7.28 -12.21 15.92
CA PRO A 102 8.18 -13.20 16.53
C PRO A 102 7.47 -14.48 16.96
N LYS A 103 6.21 -14.36 17.40
CA LYS A 103 5.36 -15.50 17.71
C LYS A 103 4.13 -15.44 16.83
N GLU A 104 4.27 -15.96 15.63
CA GLU A 104 3.19 -15.96 14.67
C GLU A 104 2.25 -17.13 14.93
N ASN A 105 0.97 -16.84 15.06
CA ASN A 105 -0.07 -17.86 15.10
C ASN A 105 -0.93 -17.78 13.83
N ALA A 106 -1.84 -18.76 13.66
CA ALA A 106 -2.66 -18.83 12.47
C ALA A 106 -3.54 -17.59 12.29
N LEU A 107 -4.04 -17.03 13.39
CA LEU A 107 -4.89 -15.84 13.34
C LEU A 107 -4.12 -14.60 12.90
N ASN A 108 -2.94 -14.37 13.45
CA ASN A 108 -2.10 -13.26 13.04
C ASN A 108 -1.70 -13.35 11.58
N ARG A 109 -1.37 -14.56 11.13
CA ARG A 109 -1.03 -14.81 9.74
C ARG A 109 -2.20 -14.49 8.82
N LEU A 110 -3.40 -14.91 9.20
CA LEU A 110 -4.61 -14.68 8.43
C LEU A 110 -4.93 -13.19 8.32
N LEU A 111 -4.82 -12.45 9.42
CA LEU A 111 -5.22 -11.04 9.46
C LEU A 111 -4.24 -10.11 8.74
N HIS A 112 -2.95 -10.44 8.70
CA HIS A 112 -1.92 -9.50 8.25
C HIS A 112 -1.22 -9.87 6.94
N ASN A 113 -1.34 -11.14 6.50
CA ASN A 113 -0.54 -11.62 5.39
C ASN A 113 -1.32 -12.00 4.14
N GLN A 114 -2.64 -12.07 4.20
CA GLN A 114 -3.43 -12.53 3.04
C GLN A 114 -3.54 -11.50 1.94
N THR A 115 -3.73 -10.24 2.29
CA THR A 115 -3.94 -9.19 1.28
C THR A 115 -2.76 -9.03 0.34
N PRO A 116 -1.50 -8.97 0.81
CA PRO A 116 -0.37 -8.87 -0.11
C PRO A 116 -0.30 -10.02 -1.11
N PHE A 117 -0.49 -11.25 -0.65
CA PHE A 117 -0.44 -12.41 -1.53
C PHE A 117 -1.60 -12.46 -2.52
N ALA A 118 -2.80 -12.10 -2.07
CA ALA A 118 -3.96 -12.05 -2.95
C ALA A 118 -3.81 -10.97 -4.03
N LEU A 119 -3.30 -9.80 -3.64
CA LEU A 119 -3.03 -8.73 -4.59
C LEU A 119 -1.94 -9.14 -5.59
N GLN A 120 -0.85 -9.73 -5.12
CA GLN A 120 0.22 -10.20 -6.00
C GLN A 120 -0.32 -11.17 -7.04
N ARG A 121 -1.18 -12.09 -6.64
CA ARG A 121 -1.76 -13.06 -7.57
C ARG A 121 -2.57 -12.36 -8.66
N ARG A 122 -3.38 -11.39 -8.30
CA ARG A 122 -4.17 -10.62 -9.28
C ARG A 122 -3.27 -9.81 -10.22
N LEU A 123 -2.24 -9.19 -9.68
CA LEU A 123 -1.28 -8.43 -10.48
C LEU A 123 -0.56 -9.32 -11.48
N GLN A 124 -0.15 -10.52 -11.07
CA GLN A 124 0.51 -11.48 -11.96
C GLN A 124 -0.37 -11.87 -13.14
N MET A 125 -1.66 -12.05 -12.92
CA MET A 125 -2.58 -12.39 -14.00
C MET A 125 -2.71 -11.30 -15.05
N GLU A 126 -2.41 -10.06 -14.69
CA GLU A 126 -2.40 -8.91 -15.59
C GLU A 126 -1.01 -8.56 -16.10
N GLY A 127 0.00 -9.36 -15.78
CA GLY A 127 1.38 -9.12 -16.21
C GLY A 127 2.10 -8.02 -15.44
N MET A 128 1.58 -7.63 -14.27
CA MET A 128 2.22 -6.61 -13.44
C MET A 128 3.16 -7.25 -12.41
N HIS A 129 4.31 -6.60 -12.21
CA HIS A 129 5.35 -7.11 -11.30
C HIS A 129 5.17 -6.57 -9.90
N SER A 130 5.38 -7.43 -8.91
CA SER A 130 5.27 -7.04 -7.51
C SER A 130 6.29 -7.77 -6.65
N VAL A 131 6.64 -7.14 -5.53
CA VAL A 131 7.57 -7.67 -4.55
C VAL A 131 6.92 -7.56 -3.17
N ILE A 132 6.92 -8.64 -2.43
CA ILE A 132 6.45 -8.65 -1.04
C ILE A 132 7.67 -8.71 -0.12
N MET A 133 7.84 -7.69 0.72
CA MET A 133 8.97 -7.58 1.63
C MET A 133 8.52 -7.82 3.07
N PRO A 134 9.25 -8.63 3.85
CA PRO A 134 8.90 -8.83 5.25
C PRO A 134 9.32 -7.61 6.08
N ILE A 135 8.47 -7.23 7.03
CA ILE A 135 8.79 -6.23 8.04
C ILE A 135 8.53 -6.86 9.39
N GLN A 136 9.56 -6.93 10.24
CA GLN A 136 9.40 -7.49 11.57
C GLN A 136 8.63 -6.52 12.46
N ALA A 137 7.56 -7.02 13.07
CA ALA A 137 6.81 -6.27 14.05
C ALA A 137 7.54 -6.32 15.38
N GLU A 138 7.76 -5.15 15.98
CA GLU A 138 8.26 -5.06 17.35
C GLU A 138 7.07 -5.23 18.29
N ILE A 139 7.19 -6.13 19.23
CA ILE A 139 6.16 -6.38 20.24
C ILE A 139 6.69 -5.95 21.60
#